data_947f85e89b12ffc833f18cb040232e0f
#
_entry.id   947f85e89b12ffc833f18cb040232e0f
#
_cell.length_a   1.000
_cell.length_b   1.000
_cell.length_c   1.000
_cell.angle_alpha   90.00
_cell.angle_beta   90.00
_cell.angle_gamma   90.00
#
_symmetry.space_group_name_H-M   'P 1'
#
loop_
_entity.id
_entity.type
_entity.pdbx_description
1 polymer ?
#
loop_
_entity_poly.entity_id
_entity_poly.type
_entity_poly.pdbx_seq_one_letter_code
_entity_poly.pdbx_strand_id
1 'polypeptide(L)'
;MKQTPESTQTDQLEALGRLFRMLSRSLPMYFKDARPWTPPGHEQAADVLDRLASDQXRYAQLVAEAITARDGRADPGCFPLEYTALSDVSLQHALQHACQQQRQHVEEIARCRQQLASDPELQQLAEEIYRNALEHLEILQRAVAQGQP
;
A
#
# COMPACT_ATOMS: atom_id res chain seq x y z
N MET A 1 25.83 16.91 7.98
CA MET A 1 25.12 17.78 8.91
C MET A 1 24.21 16.92 9.79
N LYS A 2 24.33 17.07 11.08
CA LYS A 2 23.53 16.28 12.01
C LYS A 2 22.13 16.87 12.15
N GLN A 3 21.13 16.02 12.08
CA GLN A 3 19.75 16.43 12.31
C GLN A 3 19.50 16.49 13.83
N THR A 4 18.70 17.45 14.23
CA THR A 4 18.27 17.51 15.63
C THR A 4 17.31 16.35 15.91
N PRO A 5 17.16 15.94 17.17
CA PRO A 5 16.16 14.89 17.47
C PRO A 5 14.75 15.28 17.07
N GLU A 6 14.37 16.55 17.22
CA GLU A 6 13.04 17.00 16.80
C GLU A 6 12.86 16.91 15.31
N SER A 7 13.90 17.31 14.56
CA SER A 7 13.88 17.24 13.10
C SER A 7 13.77 15.80 12.63
N THR A 8 14.51 14.88 13.25
CA THR A 8 14.46 13.48 12.92
C THR A 8 13.07 12.90 13.20
N GLN A 9 12.50 13.26 14.36
CA GLN A 9 11.17 12.77 14.71
C GLN A 9 10.11 13.27 13.72
N THR A 10 10.23 14.52 13.29
CA THR A 10 9.31 15.08 12.30
C THR A 10 9.42 14.31 10.99
N ASP A 11 10.65 14.03 10.53
CA ASP A 11 10.87 13.27 9.31
C ASP A 11 10.27 11.86 9.42
N GLN A 12 10.44 11.23 10.59
CA GLN A 12 9.90 9.90 10.81
C GLN A 12 8.37 9.91 10.75
N LEU A 13 7.74 10.91 11.38
CA LEU A 13 6.28 11.00 11.36
C LEU A 13 5.76 11.28 9.97
N GLU A 14 6.48 12.10 9.18
CA GLU A 14 6.07 12.34 7.80
C GLU A 14 6.13 11.07 6.97
N ALA A 15 7.20 10.30 7.13
CA ALA A 15 7.35 9.05 6.39
C ALA A 15 6.27 8.05 6.79
N LEU A 16 6.02 7.92 8.10
CA LEU A 16 4.96 7.03 8.59
C LEU A 16 3.60 7.48 8.08
N GLY A 17 3.35 8.78 8.03
CA GLY A 17 2.09 9.31 7.53
C GLY A 17 1.88 8.97 6.06
N ARG A 18 2.94 9.07 5.25
CA ARG A 18 2.85 8.70 3.84
C ARG A 18 2.57 7.22 3.68
N LEU A 19 3.25 6.37 4.46
CA LEU A 19 2.99 4.93 4.43
C LEU A 19 1.55 4.63 4.82
N PHE A 20 1.06 5.29 5.86
CA PHE A 20 -0.28 5.04 6.34
C PHE A 20 -1.33 5.39 5.28
N ARG A 21 -1.19 6.56 4.65
CA ARG A 21 -2.14 6.95 3.60
C ARG A 21 -2.08 6.02 2.40
N MET A 22 -0.87 5.66 2.00
CA MET A 22 -0.67 4.77 0.86
C MET A 22 -1.33 3.42 1.08
N LEU A 23 -1.14 2.85 2.26
CA LEU A 23 -1.71 1.54 2.59
C LEU A 23 -3.22 1.61 2.79
N SER A 24 -3.70 2.72 3.35
CA SER A 24 -5.13 2.86 3.68
C SER A 24 -5.99 3.20 2.46
N ARG A 25 -5.43 3.90 1.49
CA ARG A 25 -6.20 4.41 0.35
C ARG A 25 -5.71 3.88 -0.98
N SER A 26 -5.23 2.65 -0.98
CA SER A 26 -4.82 1.97 -2.21
C SER A 26 -6.03 1.52 -3.02
N LEU A 27 -5.79 1.17 -4.28
CA LEU A 27 -6.85 0.61 -5.12
C LEU A 27 -7.43 -0.68 -4.54
N PRO A 28 -6.62 -1.65 -4.08
CA PRO A 28 -7.23 -2.84 -3.48
C PRO A 28 -8.13 -2.52 -2.29
N MET A 29 -7.75 -1.53 -1.47
CA MET A 29 -8.60 -1.12 -0.36
C MET A 29 -9.91 -0.53 -0.86
N TYR A 30 -9.88 0.27 -1.92
CA TYR A 30 -11.08 0.82 -2.53
C TYR A 30 -11.98 -0.29 -3.05
N PHE A 31 -11.39 -1.30 -3.69
CA PHE A 31 -12.15 -2.40 -4.30
C PHE A 31 -12.82 -3.31 -3.27
N LYS A 32 -12.45 -3.21 -2.00
CA LYS A 32 -13.14 -3.99 -0.98
C LYS A 32 -14.64 -3.67 -0.96
N ASP A 33 -14.99 -2.41 -1.22
CA ASP A 33 -16.38 -1.97 -1.17
C ASP A 33 -16.94 -1.63 -2.55
N ALA A 34 -16.09 -1.57 -3.58
CA ALA A 34 -16.50 -1.20 -4.93
C ALA A 34 -15.83 -2.13 -5.92
N ARG A 35 -16.01 -3.41 -5.71
CA ARG A 35 -15.30 -4.46 -6.46
C ARG A 35 -15.79 -4.54 -7.89
N PRO A 36 -14.87 -4.66 -8.86
CA PRO A 36 -15.26 -4.99 -10.22
C PRO A 36 -15.91 -6.39 -10.26
N TRP A 37 -16.80 -6.58 -11.22
CA TRP A 37 -17.44 -7.88 -11.39
C TRP A 37 -16.39 -8.95 -11.72
N THR A 38 -16.54 -10.11 -11.07
CA THR A 38 -15.63 -11.23 -11.27
C THR A 38 -16.30 -12.24 -12.18
N PRO A 39 -15.79 -12.42 -13.41
CA PRO A 39 -16.36 -13.45 -14.29
C PRO A 39 -16.20 -14.85 -13.68
N PRO A 40 -17.12 -15.77 -13.96
CA PRO A 40 -16.93 -17.15 -13.51
C PRO A 40 -15.59 -17.70 -14.01
N GLY A 41 -14.89 -18.40 -13.12
CA GLY A 41 -13.58 -18.94 -13.43
C GLY A 41 -12.42 -18.02 -13.16
N HIS A 42 -12.70 -16.78 -12.74
CA HIS A 42 -11.65 -15.80 -12.47
C HIS A 42 -11.52 -15.48 -10.99
N GLU A 43 -11.96 -16.39 -10.13
CA GLU A 43 -11.96 -16.15 -8.69
C GLU A 43 -10.55 -15.99 -8.13
N GLN A 44 -9.58 -16.71 -8.71
CA GLN A 44 -8.19 -16.59 -8.26
C GLN A 44 -7.64 -15.19 -8.51
N ALA A 45 -8.00 -14.61 -9.65
CA ALA A 45 -7.55 -13.27 -9.98
C ALA A 45 -8.13 -12.24 -9.01
N ALA A 46 -9.43 -12.39 -8.68
CA ALA A 46 -10.05 -11.50 -7.70
C ALA A 46 -9.42 -11.67 -6.33
N ASP A 47 -9.03 -12.89 -5.98
CA ASP A 47 -8.40 -13.19 -4.69
C ASP A 47 -7.06 -12.48 -4.53
N VAL A 48 -6.36 -12.24 -5.63
CA VAL A 48 -5.09 -11.50 -5.59
C VAL A 48 -5.30 -10.12 -4.99
N LEU A 49 -6.35 -9.41 -5.43
CA LEU A 49 -6.66 -8.09 -4.89
C LEU A 49 -7.07 -8.16 -3.41
N ASP A 50 -7.86 -9.17 -3.06
CA ASP A 50 -8.31 -9.34 -1.68
C ASP A 50 -7.14 -9.58 -0.73
N ARG A 51 -6.20 -10.41 -1.15
CA ARG A 51 -5.04 -10.70 -0.32
C ARG A 51 -4.15 -9.48 -0.11
N LEU A 52 -3.96 -8.72 -1.17
CA LEU A 52 -3.18 -7.50 -1.06
C LEU A 52 -3.86 -6.52 -0.11
N ALA A 53 -5.18 -6.34 -0.25
CA ALA A 53 -5.92 -5.44 0.64
C ALA A 53 -5.82 -5.90 2.09
N SER A 54 -5.88 -7.20 2.31
CA SER A 54 -5.80 -7.76 3.66
C SER A 54 -4.45 -7.42 4.31
N ASP A 55 -3.37 -7.60 3.58
CA ASP A 55 -2.04 -7.26 4.09
C ASP A 55 -1.91 -5.76 4.30
N GLN A 56 -2.46 -4.97 3.43
CA GLN A 56 -2.41 -3.52 3.58
C GLN A 56 -3.14 -3.05 4.83
N UNK A 57 -4.04 -3.57 5.08
CA UNK A 57 -4.71 -3.29 6.15
C UNK A 57 -4.04 -3.57 7.29
N ARG A 58 -3.50 -4.70 7.40
CA ARG A 58 -2.72 -5.14 8.55
C ARG A 58 -1.54 -4.20 8.80
N TYR A 59 -0.80 -3.89 7.74
CA TYR A 59 0.34 -3.00 7.87
C TYR A 59 -0.07 -1.56 8.17
N ALA A 60 -1.20 -1.11 7.64
CA ALA A 60 -1.70 0.22 7.98
C ALA A 60 -1.93 0.35 9.47
N GLN A 61 -2.48 -0.71 10.07
CA GLN A 61 -2.73 -0.70 11.51
C GLN A 61 -1.44 -0.61 12.31
N LEU A 62 -0.42 -1.37 11.90
CA LEU A 62 0.87 -1.31 12.57
C LEU A 62 1.51 0.07 12.44
N VAL A 63 1.39 0.68 11.26
CA VAL A 63 1.93 2.02 11.04
C VAL A 63 1.18 3.04 11.91
N ALA A 64 -0.15 2.91 12.00
CA ALA A 64 -0.93 3.81 12.85
C ALA A 64 -0.51 3.71 14.30
N GLU A 65 -0.24 2.49 14.77
CA GLU A 65 0.23 2.30 16.13
C GLU A 65 1.59 2.96 16.35
N ALA A 66 2.48 2.86 15.36
CA ALA A 66 3.79 3.50 15.45
C ALA A 66 3.66 5.03 15.51
N ILE A 67 2.73 5.59 14.72
CA ILE A 67 2.48 7.02 14.72
C ILE A 67 1.97 7.47 16.09
N THR A 68 1.00 6.75 16.62
CA THR A 68 0.39 7.10 17.90
C THR A 68 1.42 6.98 19.04
N ALA A 69 2.27 5.96 18.98
CA ALA A 69 3.29 5.79 20.01
C ALA A 69 4.28 6.95 20.03
N ARG A 70 4.38 7.69 18.95
CA ARG A 70 5.27 8.85 18.84
C ARG A 70 4.51 10.16 18.89
N ASP A 71 3.32 10.13 19.46
CA ASP A 71 2.47 11.30 19.69
C ASP A 71 2.01 11.97 18.40
N GLY A 72 2.02 11.23 17.31
CA GLY A 72 1.46 11.72 16.05
C GLY A 72 0.01 11.33 15.91
N ARG A 73 -0.57 11.75 14.80
CA ARG A 73 -1.95 11.45 14.49
C ARG A 73 -2.01 10.75 13.13
N ALA A 74 -2.59 9.55 13.14
CA ALA A 74 -2.73 8.78 11.90
C ALA A 74 -3.92 9.31 11.11
N ASP A 75 -3.64 9.79 9.91
CA ASP A 75 -4.65 10.38 9.04
C ASP A 75 -4.62 9.65 7.70
N PRO A 76 -5.66 8.85 7.40
CA PRO A 76 -5.64 8.09 6.15
C PRO A 76 -5.95 8.94 4.91
N GLY A 77 -6.48 10.15 5.08
CA GLY A 77 -6.92 10.93 3.94
C GLY A 77 -8.15 10.33 3.30
N CYS A 78 -8.37 10.70 2.05
CA CYS A 78 -9.52 10.23 1.28
C CYS A 78 -9.05 9.43 0.08
N PHE A 79 -9.93 8.55 -0.43
CA PHE A 79 -9.65 7.90 -1.70
C PHE A 79 -9.62 8.94 -2.82
N PRO A 80 -8.68 8.83 -3.75
CA PRO A 80 -8.70 9.72 -4.90
C PRO A 80 -10.01 9.59 -5.68
N LEU A 81 -10.50 10.71 -6.14
CA LEU A 81 -11.78 10.74 -6.84
C LEU A 81 -11.74 9.89 -8.12
N GLU A 82 -10.59 9.82 -8.77
CA GLU A 82 -10.45 9.07 -10.01
C GLU A 82 -10.67 7.57 -9.82
N TYR A 83 -10.61 7.06 -8.57
CA TYR A 83 -10.90 5.64 -8.34
C TYR A 83 -12.34 5.28 -8.68
N THR A 84 -13.26 6.25 -8.59
CA THR A 84 -14.67 5.96 -8.86
C THR A 84 -14.89 5.48 -10.28
N ALA A 85 -14.04 5.89 -11.23
CA ALA A 85 -14.14 5.44 -12.60
C ALA A 85 -13.75 3.98 -12.77
N LEU A 86 -13.07 3.39 -11.79
CA LEU A 86 -12.55 2.02 -11.90
C LEU A 86 -13.51 0.99 -11.35
N SER A 87 -14.63 1.39 -10.73
CA SER A 87 -15.56 0.41 -10.20
C SER A 87 -16.36 -0.29 -11.31
N ASP A 88 -16.42 0.32 -12.49
CA ASP A 88 -17.16 -0.24 -13.63
C ASP A 88 -16.27 -0.92 -14.67
N VAL A 89 -14.96 -0.98 -14.42
CA VAL A 89 -14.06 -1.61 -15.39
C VAL A 89 -14.00 -3.12 -15.14
N SER A 90 -13.45 -3.82 -16.12
CA SER A 90 -13.27 -5.26 -16.01
C SER A 90 -12.25 -5.58 -14.91
N LEU A 91 -12.33 -6.81 -14.42
CA LEU A 91 -11.37 -7.29 -13.44
C LEU A 91 -9.94 -7.20 -13.97
N GLN A 92 -9.75 -7.56 -15.25
CA GLN A 92 -8.42 -7.49 -15.85
C GLN A 92 -7.88 -6.06 -15.85
N HIS A 93 -8.74 -5.11 -16.17
CA HIS A 93 -8.33 -3.70 -16.18
C HIS A 93 -8.00 -3.23 -14.75
N ALA A 94 -8.80 -3.66 -13.78
CA ALA A 94 -8.55 -3.32 -12.38
C ALA A 94 -7.21 -3.88 -11.92
N LEU A 95 -6.90 -5.12 -12.32
CA LEU A 95 -5.61 -5.73 -11.97
C LEU A 95 -4.45 -4.95 -12.58
N GLN A 96 -4.59 -4.50 -13.83
CA GLN A 96 -3.55 -3.72 -14.49
C GLN A 96 -3.30 -2.42 -13.73
N HIS A 97 -4.36 -1.73 -13.33
CA HIS A 97 -4.22 -0.50 -12.58
C HIS A 97 -3.61 -0.73 -11.20
N ALA A 98 -4.03 -1.80 -10.53
CA ALA A 98 -3.47 -2.13 -9.22
C ALA A 98 -1.99 -2.47 -9.34
N CYS A 99 -1.61 -3.19 -10.40
CA CYS A 99 -0.20 -3.53 -10.63
C CYS A 99 0.64 -2.28 -10.84
N GLN A 100 0.12 -1.36 -11.65
CA GLN A 100 0.81 -0.11 -11.92
C GLN A 100 0.99 0.71 -10.63
N GLN A 101 -0.06 0.79 -9.83
CA GLN A 101 0.03 1.48 -8.55
C GLN A 101 1.02 0.81 -7.62
N GLN A 102 1.05 -0.53 -7.63
CA GLN A 102 1.95 -1.26 -6.74
C GLN A 102 3.41 -0.97 -7.08
N ARG A 103 3.73 -0.83 -8.37
CA ARG A 103 5.09 -0.43 -8.75
C ARG A 103 5.48 0.90 -8.13
N GLN A 104 4.56 1.87 -8.19
CA GLN A 104 4.80 3.18 -7.60
C GLN A 104 4.92 3.10 -6.09
N HIS A 105 4.09 2.26 -5.47
CA HIS A 105 4.11 2.08 -4.02
C HIS A 105 5.43 1.47 -3.56
N VAL A 106 5.96 0.50 -4.29
CA VAL A 106 7.24 -0.10 -3.94
C VAL A 106 8.34 0.97 -3.91
N GLU A 107 8.36 1.85 -4.90
CA GLU A 107 9.35 2.92 -4.94
C GLU A 107 9.18 3.88 -3.77
N GLU A 108 7.94 4.24 -3.47
CA GLU A 108 7.68 5.16 -2.36
C GLU A 108 8.04 4.52 -1.02
N ILE A 109 7.73 3.24 -0.85
CA ILE A 109 8.09 2.53 0.38
C ILE A 109 9.62 2.52 0.54
N ALA A 110 10.34 2.34 -0.56
CA ALA A 110 11.80 2.35 -0.50
C ALA A 110 12.33 3.69 0.00
N ARG A 111 11.72 4.79 -0.45
CA ARG A 111 12.11 6.11 0.01
C ARG A 111 11.79 6.31 1.50
N CYS A 112 10.61 5.89 1.92
CA CYS A 112 10.22 5.96 3.33
C CYS A 112 11.15 5.13 4.20
N ARG A 113 11.56 3.97 3.70
CA ARG A 113 12.45 3.07 4.42
C ARG A 113 13.75 3.77 4.77
N GLN A 114 14.28 4.58 3.84
CA GLN A 114 15.51 5.32 4.11
C GLN A 114 15.29 6.36 5.22
N GLN A 115 14.15 7.02 5.21
CA GLN A 115 13.84 8.02 6.22
C GLN A 115 13.63 7.44 7.60
N LEU A 116 13.28 6.15 7.68
CA LEU A 116 12.99 5.47 8.95
C LEU A 116 14.19 4.66 9.46
N ALA A 117 15.30 4.68 8.75
CA ALA A 117 16.42 3.78 9.04
C ALA A 117 17.12 4.08 10.36
N SER A 118 17.01 5.30 10.89
CA SER A 118 17.70 5.65 12.13
C SER A 118 17.03 5.08 13.37
N ASP A 119 15.81 4.60 13.27
CA ASP A 119 15.09 3.99 14.38
C ASP A 119 14.97 2.50 14.10
N PRO A 120 15.59 1.62 14.91
CA PRO A 120 15.59 0.20 14.60
C PRO A 120 14.21 -0.43 14.50
N GLU A 121 13.27 -0.01 15.33
CA GLU A 121 11.93 -0.55 15.30
C GLU A 121 11.20 -0.14 14.01
N LEU A 122 11.34 1.13 13.65
CA LEU A 122 10.71 1.62 12.41
C LEU A 122 11.40 1.04 11.18
N GLN A 123 12.71 0.86 11.26
CA GLN A 123 13.45 0.25 10.16
C GLN A 123 12.94 -1.16 9.90
N GLN A 124 12.73 -1.94 10.96
CA GLN A 124 12.25 -3.30 10.81
C GLN A 124 10.84 -3.33 10.22
N LEU A 125 9.96 -2.43 10.69
CA LEU A 125 8.61 -2.35 10.16
C LEU A 125 8.63 -1.99 8.69
N ALA A 126 9.40 -0.97 8.32
CA ALA A 126 9.49 -0.54 6.93
C ALA A 126 10.06 -1.63 6.04
N GLU A 127 11.04 -2.39 6.53
CA GLU A 127 11.61 -3.49 5.78
C GLU A 127 10.59 -4.59 5.52
N GLU A 128 9.78 -4.89 6.52
CA GLU A 128 8.72 -5.87 6.39
C GLU A 128 7.68 -5.44 5.35
N ILE A 129 7.29 -4.17 5.43
CA ILE A 129 6.32 -3.61 4.47
C ILE A 129 6.90 -3.67 3.06
N TYR A 130 8.17 -3.32 2.92
CA TYR A 130 8.83 -3.32 1.62
C TYR A 130 8.85 -4.72 1.00
N ARG A 131 9.25 -5.72 1.77
CA ARG A 131 9.32 -7.09 1.27
C ARG A 131 7.93 -7.60 0.88
N ASN A 132 6.94 -7.32 1.70
CA ASN A 132 5.57 -7.72 1.40
C ASN A 132 5.08 -7.04 0.11
N ALA A 133 5.41 -5.76 -0.05
CA ALA A 133 5.00 -5.03 -1.25
C ALA A 133 5.64 -5.61 -2.51
N LEU A 134 6.90 -6.03 -2.41
CA LEU A 134 7.57 -6.66 -3.55
C LEU A 134 6.93 -7.99 -3.92
N GLU A 135 6.59 -8.80 -2.92
CA GLU A 135 5.92 -10.07 -3.17
C GLU A 135 4.59 -9.88 -3.87
N HIS A 136 3.82 -8.90 -3.40
CA HIS A 136 2.52 -8.62 -4.01
C HIS A 136 2.67 -8.07 -5.43
N LEU A 137 3.72 -7.29 -5.68
CA LEU A 137 3.96 -6.82 -7.04
C LEU A 137 4.21 -7.99 -7.99
N GLU A 138 4.99 -8.96 -7.54
CA GLU A 138 5.26 -10.13 -8.35
C GLU A 138 3.98 -10.92 -8.63
N ILE A 139 3.14 -11.08 -7.61
CA ILE A 139 1.87 -11.78 -7.76
C ILE A 139 0.95 -11.05 -8.74
N LEU A 140 0.88 -9.72 -8.61
CA LEU A 140 0.06 -8.91 -9.52
C LEU A 140 0.56 -9.03 -10.96
N GLN A 141 1.87 -8.99 -11.15
CA GLN A 141 2.44 -9.10 -12.49
C GLN A 141 2.05 -10.43 -13.13
N ARG A 142 2.12 -11.51 -12.37
CA ARG A 142 1.71 -12.82 -12.88
C ARG A 142 0.23 -12.85 -13.22
N ALA A 143 -0.60 -12.27 -12.34
CA ALA A 143 -2.05 -12.25 -12.58
C ALA A 143 -2.40 -11.47 -13.84
N VAL A 144 -1.74 -10.33 -14.06
CA VAL A 144 -1.96 -9.53 -15.25
C VAL A 144 -1.55 -10.32 -16.51
N ALA A 145 -0.39 -10.99 -16.45
CA ALA A 145 0.11 -11.75 -17.59
C ALA A 145 -0.81 -12.91 -17.94
N GLN A 146 -1.36 -13.59 -16.92
CA GLN A 146 -2.24 -14.73 -17.15
C GLN A 146 -3.57 -14.32 -17.77
N GLY A 147 -4.01 -13.09 -17.50
CA GLY A 147 -5.28 -12.61 -18.03
C GLY A 147 -5.22 -12.09 -19.45
N GLN A 148 -4.02 -11.95 -20.02
CA GLN A 148 -3.88 -11.44 -21.37
C GLN A 148 -4.04 -12.57 -22.38
N PRO A 149 -4.67 -12.28 -23.54
CA PRO A 149 -4.84 -13.31 -24.59
C PRO A 149 -3.53 -13.85 -25.11
#